data_6c2d50393565c8f74a41a7c1dca8b6e3
#
_entry.id   6c2d50393565c8f74a41a7c1dca8b6e3
#
_cell.length_a   1.000
_cell.length_b   1.000
_cell.length_c   1.000
_cell.angle_alpha   90.00
_cell.angle_beta   90.00
_cell.angle_gamma   90.00
#
_symmetry.space_group_name_H-M   'P 1'
#
loop_
_entity.id
_entity.type
_entity.pdbx_description
1 polymer ?
#
loop_
_entity_poly.entity_id
_entity_poly.type
_entity_poly.pdbx_seq_one_letter_code
_entity_poly.pdbx_strand_id
1 'polypeptide(L)'
;LPARFMHSSPPRNKQQPRGAGEVTIRDLDLSRYNAIASRFAEERQQTLDFLKSGIATRNPHFNRMIEQIEKVAIKSRAPILLNGPTGAGKSFLARRIFELKQARHQFSGAFVEVNCATLRGDTAMSTLFGHVKGAFTGARESREGLLRSANGGMLFLDEIGELGADEQAMLLKAIEEKTFYPFGSDRQVSSDFQLIAGTVRDLRQLVAEGKFREDLYARIN
;
A
#
# COMPACT_ATOMS: atom_id res chain seq x y z
N LEU A 1 -53.94 -5.87 -80.34
CA LEU A 1 -52.60 -5.52 -80.83
C LEU A 1 -51.62 -5.54 -79.65
N PRO A 2 -50.56 -6.37 -79.71
CA PRO A 2 -49.76 -6.67 -78.52
C PRO A 2 -48.58 -5.70 -78.33
N ALA A 3 -48.36 -5.33 -77.11
CA ALA A 3 -47.19 -4.52 -76.68
C ALA A 3 -45.99 -5.45 -76.46
N ARG A 4 -44.85 -5.05 -77.04
CA ARG A 4 -43.55 -5.74 -76.89
C ARG A 4 -43.00 -5.58 -75.51
N PHE A 5 -42.64 -6.68 -74.88
CA PHE A 5 -41.79 -6.72 -73.70
C PHE A 5 -40.33 -6.37 -74.04
N MET A 6 -39.81 -5.29 -73.49
CA MET A 6 -38.39 -5.03 -73.46
C MET A 6 -37.75 -5.67 -72.21
N HIS A 7 -36.81 -6.59 -72.47
CA HIS A 7 -35.92 -7.12 -71.45
C HIS A 7 -34.97 -6.04 -70.97
N SER A 8 -35.09 -5.66 -69.75
CA SER A 8 -34.05 -4.88 -69.02
C SER A 8 -33.18 -5.82 -68.19
N SER A 9 -31.91 -5.86 -68.48
CA SER A 9 -30.91 -6.62 -67.78
C SER A 9 -30.81 -6.13 -66.33
N PRO A 10 -30.53 -7.02 -65.32
CA PRO A 10 -30.37 -6.62 -63.92
C PRO A 10 -29.07 -5.84 -63.70
N PRO A 11 -29.05 -4.87 -62.81
CA PRO A 11 -27.87 -4.08 -62.54
C PRO A 11 -26.77 -4.91 -61.85
N ARG A 12 -25.53 -4.67 -62.26
CA ARG A 12 -24.31 -5.24 -61.72
C ARG A 12 -24.20 -5.09 -60.20
N ASN A 13 -23.97 -6.21 -59.57
CA ASN A 13 -23.60 -6.39 -58.16
C ASN A 13 -22.50 -5.41 -57.75
N LYS A 14 -22.83 -4.44 -56.92
CA LYS A 14 -21.85 -3.62 -56.18
C LYS A 14 -21.25 -4.51 -55.13
N GLN A 15 -19.96 -4.76 -55.22
CA GLN A 15 -19.19 -5.43 -54.20
C GLN A 15 -19.37 -4.66 -52.85
N GLN A 16 -20.04 -5.32 -51.93
CA GLN A 16 -20.02 -4.92 -50.51
C GLN A 16 -18.58 -5.01 -50.00
N PRO A 17 -18.10 -4.03 -49.22
CA PRO A 17 -16.82 -4.18 -48.53
C PRO A 17 -16.92 -5.39 -47.62
N ARG A 18 -15.94 -6.31 -47.75
CA ARG A 18 -15.79 -7.45 -46.85
C ARG A 18 -15.72 -6.93 -45.44
N GLY A 19 -16.75 -7.21 -44.67
CA GLY A 19 -16.95 -6.77 -43.31
C GLY A 19 -15.81 -7.19 -42.39
N ALA A 20 -15.63 -6.37 -41.39
CA ALA A 20 -14.88 -6.69 -40.18
C ALA A 20 -15.28 -8.12 -39.76
N GLY A 21 -14.27 -8.96 -39.52
CA GLY A 21 -14.49 -10.35 -39.12
C GLY A 21 -15.38 -10.39 -37.89
N GLU A 22 -16.48 -11.11 -38.01
CA GLU A 22 -17.35 -11.43 -36.88
C GLU A 22 -16.51 -12.25 -35.90
N VAL A 23 -16.10 -11.64 -34.81
CA VAL A 23 -15.42 -12.34 -33.73
C VAL A 23 -16.46 -13.25 -33.08
N THR A 24 -16.49 -14.46 -33.52
CA THR A 24 -17.37 -15.48 -32.95
C THR A 24 -16.77 -15.87 -31.59
N ILE A 25 -17.48 -15.56 -30.49
CA ILE A 25 -17.13 -15.92 -29.11
C ILE A 25 -17.12 -17.47 -28.90
N ARG A 26 -17.01 -18.26 -29.94
CA ARG A 26 -17.04 -19.72 -29.85
C ARG A 26 -15.77 -20.36 -29.31
N ASP A 27 -14.67 -19.63 -29.27
CA ASP A 27 -13.35 -20.12 -28.82
C ASP A 27 -12.87 -19.52 -27.48
N LEU A 28 -13.78 -18.97 -26.70
CA LEU A 28 -13.49 -18.76 -25.29
C LEU A 28 -13.35 -20.12 -24.62
N ASP A 29 -12.12 -20.55 -24.42
CA ASP A 29 -11.82 -21.77 -23.67
C ASP A 29 -12.22 -21.56 -22.21
N LEU A 30 -13.50 -21.86 -21.92
CA LEU A 30 -14.08 -21.74 -20.57
C LEU A 30 -13.31 -22.60 -19.57
N SER A 31 -12.68 -23.69 -20.01
CA SER A 31 -11.87 -24.55 -19.15
C SER A 31 -10.62 -23.81 -18.68
N ARG A 32 -9.97 -23.07 -19.56
CA ARG A 32 -8.81 -22.24 -19.24
C ARG A 32 -9.18 -21.06 -18.35
N TYR A 33 -10.33 -20.42 -18.60
CA TYR A 33 -10.84 -19.36 -17.74
C TYR A 33 -11.16 -19.86 -16.33
N ASN A 34 -11.84 -21.00 -16.22
CA ASN A 34 -12.17 -21.64 -14.95
C ASN A 34 -10.92 -22.06 -14.18
N ALA A 35 -9.89 -22.60 -14.86
CA ALA A 35 -8.63 -22.96 -14.23
C ALA A 35 -7.90 -21.73 -13.66
N ILE A 36 -7.91 -20.61 -14.41
CA ILE A 36 -7.35 -19.34 -13.92
C ILE A 36 -8.14 -18.80 -12.74
N ALA A 37 -9.47 -18.81 -12.79
CA ALA A 37 -10.34 -18.36 -11.71
C ALA A 37 -10.15 -19.19 -10.43
N SER A 38 -10.05 -20.52 -10.56
CA SER A 38 -9.79 -21.43 -9.45
C SER A 38 -8.43 -21.16 -8.80
N ARG A 39 -7.38 -20.96 -9.61
CA ARG A 39 -6.04 -20.62 -9.10
C ARG A 39 -6.04 -19.31 -8.31
N PHE A 40 -6.71 -18.27 -8.80
CA PHE A 40 -6.85 -17.02 -8.06
C PHE A 40 -7.62 -17.18 -6.75
N ALA A 41 -8.66 -18.01 -6.74
CA ALA A 41 -9.41 -18.31 -5.52
C ALA A 41 -8.56 -19.05 -4.49
N GLU A 42 -7.77 -20.04 -4.91
CA GLU A 42 -6.83 -20.77 -4.05
C GLU A 42 -5.73 -19.85 -3.49
N GLU A 43 -5.09 -19.04 -4.33
CA GLU A 43 -4.08 -18.07 -3.89
C GLU A 43 -4.64 -17.07 -2.88
N ARG A 44 -5.86 -16.62 -3.09
CA ARG A 44 -6.54 -15.73 -2.15
C ARG A 44 -6.82 -16.44 -0.82
N GLN A 45 -7.31 -17.66 -0.85
CA GLN A 45 -7.59 -18.43 0.36
C GLN A 45 -6.31 -18.69 1.17
N GLN A 46 -5.22 -19.10 0.52
CA GLN A 46 -3.91 -19.27 1.16
C GLN A 46 -3.43 -17.96 1.82
N THR A 47 -3.67 -16.81 1.19
CA THR A 47 -3.32 -15.50 1.74
C THR A 47 -4.14 -15.19 3.00
N LEU A 48 -5.43 -15.43 2.96
CA LEU A 48 -6.31 -15.21 4.11
C LEU A 48 -5.94 -16.14 5.28
N ASP A 49 -5.62 -17.38 4.99
CA ASP A 49 -5.21 -18.36 5.99
C ASP A 49 -3.85 -17.97 6.61
N PHE A 50 -2.92 -17.48 5.80
CA PHE A 50 -1.64 -16.95 6.28
C PHE A 50 -1.82 -15.74 7.21
N LEU A 51 -2.63 -14.75 6.81
CA LEU A 51 -2.91 -13.57 7.63
C LEU A 51 -3.63 -13.90 8.94
N LYS A 52 -4.45 -14.97 8.94
CA LYS A 52 -5.16 -15.48 10.12
C LYS A 52 -4.35 -16.47 10.94
N SER A 53 -3.21 -16.93 10.46
CA SER A 53 -2.40 -17.97 11.11
C SER A 53 -2.08 -17.59 12.56
N GLY A 54 -2.43 -18.50 13.49
CA GLY A 54 -2.29 -18.28 14.92
C GLY A 54 -3.44 -17.50 15.60
N ILE A 55 -4.47 -17.09 14.84
CA ILE A 55 -5.63 -16.41 15.39
C ILE A 55 -6.88 -17.27 15.16
N ALA A 56 -7.29 -18.01 16.17
CA ALA A 56 -8.53 -18.76 16.14
C ALA A 56 -9.70 -17.85 16.53
N THR A 57 -10.34 -17.20 15.57
CA THR A 57 -11.51 -16.36 15.84
C THR A 57 -12.63 -16.61 14.84
N ARG A 58 -13.87 -16.60 15.37
CA ARG A 58 -15.10 -16.61 14.57
C ARG A 58 -15.71 -15.21 14.45
N ASN A 59 -15.01 -14.17 14.92
CA ASN A 59 -15.52 -12.80 14.91
C ASN A 59 -15.69 -12.30 13.46
N PRO A 60 -16.92 -12.00 13.00
CA PRO A 60 -17.18 -11.57 11.63
C PRO A 60 -16.52 -10.22 11.30
N HIS A 61 -16.35 -9.35 12.28
CA HIS A 61 -15.69 -8.06 12.10
C HIS A 61 -14.20 -8.23 11.80
N PHE A 62 -13.53 -9.09 12.57
CA PHE A 62 -12.13 -9.43 12.33
C PHE A 62 -11.94 -10.08 10.95
N ASN A 63 -12.82 -11.00 10.57
CA ASN A 63 -12.73 -11.64 9.26
C ASN A 63 -12.87 -10.63 8.11
N ARG A 64 -13.83 -9.69 8.20
CA ARG A 64 -13.96 -8.60 7.22
C ARG A 64 -12.73 -7.70 7.16
N MET A 65 -12.16 -7.36 8.31
CA MET A 65 -10.91 -6.58 8.38
C MET A 65 -9.77 -7.29 7.65
N ILE A 66 -9.57 -8.59 7.88
CA ILE A 66 -8.53 -9.38 7.21
C ILE A 66 -8.77 -9.42 5.69
N GLU A 67 -10.01 -9.54 5.23
CA GLU A 67 -10.35 -9.49 3.80
C GLU A 67 -10.05 -8.12 3.17
N GLN A 68 -10.28 -7.03 3.90
CA GLN A 68 -9.90 -5.69 3.44
C GLN A 68 -8.38 -5.55 3.35
N ILE A 69 -7.66 -6.01 4.36
CA ILE A 69 -6.19 -5.98 4.39
C ILE A 69 -5.62 -6.81 3.24
N GLU A 70 -6.18 -8.00 2.96
CA GLU A 70 -5.76 -8.82 1.82
C GLU A 70 -5.84 -8.04 0.50
N LYS A 71 -6.97 -7.39 0.25
CA LYS A 71 -7.17 -6.60 -0.97
C LYS A 71 -6.17 -5.46 -1.12
N VAL A 72 -5.87 -4.77 -0.02
CA VAL A 72 -4.93 -3.62 -0.02
C VAL A 72 -3.48 -4.11 -0.02
N ALA A 73 -3.14 -5.06 0.85
CA ALA A 73 -1.77 -5.51 1.03
C ALA A 73 -1.16 -6.14 -0.23
N ILE A 74 -1.96 -6.87 -1.02
CA ILE A 74 -1.43 -7.56 -2.21
C ILE A 74 -1.20 -6.59 -3.37
N LYS A 75 -2.06 -5.59 -3.55
CA LYS A 75 -2.10 -4.77 -4.76
C LYS A 75 -1.53 -3.38 -4.60
N SER A 76 -1.33 -2.90 -3.39
CA SER A 76 -0.96 -1.51 -3.13
C SER A 76 0.31 -1.38 -2.28
N ARG A 77 1.10 -0.35 -2.58
CA ARG A 77 2.19 0.17 -1.71
C ARG A 77 1.76 1.43 -0.96
N ALA A 78 0.48 1.79 -1.00
CA ALA A 78 -0.05 2.89 -0.23
C ALA A 78 0.15 2.66 1.28
N PRO A 79 0.23 3.71 2.08
CA PRO A 79 0.22 3.60 3.52
C PRO A 79 -1.00 2.84 4.03
N ILE A 80 -0.88 2.18 5.17
CA ILE A 80 -1.96 1.46 5.84
C ILE A 80 -2.08 1.99 7.26
N LEU A 81 -3.29 2.42 7.66
CA LEU A 81 -3.57 2.82 9.03
C LEU A 81 -4.29 1.69 9.79
N LEU A 82 -3.69 1.23 10.90
CA LEU A 82 -4.25 0.25 11.82
C LEU A 82 -4.74 0.97 13.08
N ASN A 83 -6.05 1.14 13.22
CA ASN A 83 -6.65 1.73 14.40
C ASN A 83 -7.22 0.63 15.31
N GLY A 84 -6.90 0.70 16.60
CA GLY A 84 -7.40 -0.25 17.58
C GLY A 84 -6.73 -0.11 18.94
N PRO A 85 -7.34 -0.66 20.01
CA PRO A 85 -6.81 -0.56 21.36
C PRO A 85 -5.44 -1.21 21.51
N THR A 86 -4.74 -0.89 22.60
CA THR A 86 -3.51 -1.56 22.97
C THR A 86 -3.77 -3.07 23.11
N GLY A 87 -2.86 -3.89 22.60
CA GLY A 87 -3.03 -5.35 22.61
C GLY A 87 -3.95 -5.93 21.53
N ALA A 88 -4.53 -5.10 20.65
CA ALA A 88 -5.37 -5.57 19.54
C ALA A 88 -4.60 -6.32 18.43
N GLY A 89 -3.29 -6.48 18.56
CA GLY A 89 -2.48 -7.22 17.59
C GLY A 89 -2.01 -6.39 16.39
N LYS A 90 -1.99 -5.05 16.47
CA LYS A 90 -1.55 -4.17 15.37
C LYS A 90 -0.15 -4.53 14.86
N SER A 91 0.84 -4.67 15.77
CA SER A 91 2.23 -5.04 15.42
C SER A 91 2.31 -6.43 14.80
N PHE A 92 1.57 -7.40 15.35
CA PHE A 92 1.49 -8.74 14.79
C PHE A 92 0.96 -8.71 13.36
N LEU A 93 -0.13 -7.96 13.11
CA LEU A 93 -0.73 -7.84 11.80
C LEU A 93 0.20 -7.12 10.80
N ALA A 94 0.87 -6.06 11.23
CA ALA A 94 1.85 -5.35 10.41
C ALA A 94 2.99 -6.29 9.96
N ARG A 95 3.51 -7.11 10.87
CA ARG A 95 4.53 -8.12 10.57
C ARG A 95 4.03 -9.19 9.59
N ARG A 96 2.78 -9.67 9.76
CA ARG A 96 2.18 -10.63 8.82
C ARG A 96 2.00 -10.06 7.41
N ILE A 97 1.61 -8.80 7.30
CA ILE A 97 1.53 -8.12 6.00
C ILE A 97 2.91 -8.05 5.34
N PHE A 98 3.95 -7.72 6.12
CA PHE A 98 5.32 -7.69 5.61
C PHE A 98 5.77 -9.07 5.12
N GLU A 99 5.63 -10.11 5.94
CA GLU A 99 6.02 -11.48 5.60
C GLU A 99 5.32 -11.98 4.33
N LEU A 100 4.02 -11.69 4.18
CA LEU A 100 3.26 -12.01 2.99
C LEU A 100 3.83 -11.33 1.74
N LYS A 101 4.13 -10.04 1.83
CA LYS A 101 4.71 -9.28 0.72
C LYS A 101 6.12 -9.72 0.39
N GLN A 102 6.92 -10.05 1.39
CA GLN A 102 8.26 -10.59 1.21
C GLN A 102 8.22 -11.95 0.51
N ALA A 103 7.32 -12.85 0.93
CA ALA A 103 7.11 -14.14 0.27
C ALA A 103 6.69 -14.02 -1.20
N ARG A 104 6.06 -12.90 -1.57
CA ARG A 104 5.67 -12.56 -2.95
C ARG A 104 6.71 -11.71 -3.68
N HIS A 105 7.92 -11.61 -3.17
CA HIS A 105 9.03 -10.83 -3.74
C HIS A 105 8.70 -9.34 -3.98
N GLN A 106 7.76 -8.78 -3.21
CA GLN A 106 7.39 -7.36 -3.30
C GLN A 106 8.33 -6.46 -2.49
N PHE A 107 9.05 -7.03 -1.52
CA PHE A 107 10.06 -6.36 -0.71
C PHE A 107 11.40 -7.09 -0.77
N SER A 108 12.47 -6.30 -0.89
CA SER A 108 13.87 -6.73 -0.75
C SER A 108 14.51 -6.21 0.53
N GLY A 109 13.89 -5.19 1.14
CA GLY A 109 14.36 -4.55 2.38
C GLY A 109 13.74 -5.15 3.63
N ALA A 110 14.09 -4.57 4.78
CA ALA A 110 13.73 -5.05 6.10
C ALA A 110 12.33 -4.58 6.56
N PHE A 111 11.81 -5.29 7.57
CA PHE A 111 10.73 -4.79 8.44
C PHE A 111 11.35 -3.99 9.58
N VAL A 112 11.05 -2.70 9.62
CA VAL A 112 11.52 -1.80 10.68
C VAL A 112 10.32 -1.36 11.51
N GLU A 113 10.42 -1.53 12.83
CA GLU A 113 9.34 -1.24 13.78
C GLU A 113 9.83 -0.26 14.85
N VAL A 114 9.01 0.71 15.19
CA VAL A 114 9.25 1.61 16.31
C VAL A 114 7.93 2.07 16.92
N ASN A 115 7.92 2.19 18.27
CA ASN A 115 6.81 2.81 18.99
C ASN A 115 7.12 4.30 19.18
N CYS A 116 6.33 5.16 18.54
CA CYS A 116 6.50 6.60 18.57
C CYS A 116 6.30 7.19 19.97
N ALA A 117 5.55 6.52 20.86
CA ALA A 117 5.38 6.94 22.25
C ALA A 117 6.70 6.91 23.06
N THR A 118 7.70 6.16 22.60
CA THR A 118 9.01 6.10 23.23
C THR A 118 9.98 7.16 22.72
N LEU A 119 9.63 7.85 21.64
CA LEU A 119 10.45 8.89 21.03
C LEU A 119 10.15 10.25 21.63
N ARG A 120 11.18 11.03 21.94
CA ARG A 120 11.03 12.35 22.54
C ARG A 120 12.06 13.34 21.97
N GLY A 121 11.61 14.56 21.66
CA GLY A 121 12.46 15.67 21.25
C GLY A 121 13.45 15.31 20.15
N ASP A 122 14.69 15.82 20.25
CA ASP A 122 15.76 15.58 19.25
C ASP A 122 16.06 14.09 19.01
N THR A 123 15.79 13.23 20.01
CA THR A 123 15.95 11.78 19.86
C THR A 123 14.95 11.20 18.87
N ALA A 124 13.74 11.75 18.79
CA ALA A 124 12.73 11.30 17.82
C ALA A 124 13.21 11.58 16.39
N MET A 125 13.62 12.82 16.11
CA MET A 125 14.16 13.23 14.82
C MET A 125 15.37 12.38 14.43
N SER A 126 16.35 12.24 15.33
CA SER A 126 17.55 11.46 15.14
C SER A 126 17.25 9.97 14.89
N THR A 127 16.30 9.40 15.62
CA THR A 127 15.94 7.98 15.46
C THR A 127 15.24 7.71 14.14
N LEU A 128 14.28 8.55 13.77
CA LEU A 128 13.50 8.35 12.54
C LEU A 128 14.32 8.70 11.29
N PHE A 129 14.92 9.88 11.25
CA PHE A 129 15.52 10.43 10.03
C PHE A 129 17.05 10.31 9.99
N GLY A 130 17.67 9.93 11.13
CA GLY A 130 19.12 9.95 11.29
C GLY A 130 19.67 11.35 11.53
N HIS A 131 20.97 11.43 11.75
CA HIS A 131 21.69 12.70 11.91
C HIS A 131 23.15 12.56 11.47
N VAL A 132 23.74 13.70 11.13
CA VAL A 132 25.18 13.79 10.91
C VAL A 132 25.90 14.19 12.21
N LYS A 133 27.18 13.84 12.29
CA LYS A 133 28.02 14.25 13.43
C LYS A 133 27.94 15.78 13.61
N GLY A 134 27.74 16.22 14.86
CA GLY A 134 27.63 17.63 15.21
C GLY A 134 26.25 18.27 14.97
N ALA A 135 25.25 17.52 14.56
CA ALA A 135 23.90 18.02 14.30
C ALA A 135 23.22 18.67 15.52
N PHE A 136 23.54 18.20 16.71
CA PHE A 136 23.06 18.73 17.99
C PHE A 136 24.07 18.44 19.10
N THR A 137 23.89 19.06 20.28
CA THR A 137 24.76 18.82 21.44
C THR A 137 24.72 17.34 21.83
N GLY A 138 25.86 16.67 21.75
CA GLY A 138 25.97 15.23 22.02
C GLY A 138 25.97 14.32 20.78
N ALA A 139 25.77 14.84 19.59
CA ALA A 139 25.88 14.09 18.32
C ALA A 139 27.37 13.83 17.96
N ARG A 140 27.98 12.88 18.67
CA ARG A 140 29.42 12.55 18.52
C ARG A 140 29.73 11.81 17.22
N GLU A 141 28.75 11.04 16.71
CA GLU A 141 28.84 10.23 15.50
C GLU A 141 27.60 10.46 14.63
N SER A 142 27.68 10.10 13.36
CA SER A 142 26.50 10.09 12.49
C SER A 142 25.69 8.83 12.74
N ARG A 143 24.35 8.95 12.65
CA ARG A 143 23.41 7.84 12.82
C ARG A 143 22.55 7.72 11.56
N GLU A 144 22.43 6.50 11.07
CA GLU A 144 21.41 6.17 10.08
C GLU A 144 20.03 6.13 10.74
N GLY A 145 19.03 6.76 10.11
CA GLY A 145 17.66 6.77 10.60
C GLY A 145 16.85 5.53 10.19
N LEU A 146 15.78 5.25 10.94
CA LEU A 146 14.92 4.10 10.70
C LEU A 146 14.25 4.14 9.31
N LEU A 147 13.94 5.34 8.80
CA LEU A 147 13.37 5.48 7.47
C LEU A 147 14.32 4.95 6.39
N ARG A 148 15.63 5.20 6.54
CA ARG A 148 16.62 4.67 5.61
C ARG A 148 16.79 3.16 5.77
N SER A 149 16.82 2.67 6.99
CA SER A 149 16.91 1.22 7.28
C SER A 149 15.73 0.43 6.72
N ALA A 150 14.56 1.07 6.54
CA ALA A 150 13.36 0.48 5.96
C ALA A 150 13.36 0.49 4.41
N ASN A 151 14.40 1.03 3.76
CA ASN A 151 14.44 1.14 2.30
C ASN A 151 14.22 -0.21 1.61
N GLY A 152 13.36 -0.22 0.60
CA GLY A 152 12.96 -1.43 -0.13
C GLY A 152 12.06 -2.38 0.66
N GLY A 153 11.67 -2.02 1.89
CA GLY A 153 10.90 -2.84 2.81
C GLY A 153 9.69 -2.11 3.39
N MET A 154 9.49 -2.27 4.69
CA MET A 154 8.32 -1.74 5.40
C MET A 154 8.73 -1.05 6.70
N LEU A 155 8.14 0.11 6.96
CA LEU A 155 8.24 0.85 8.21
C LEU A 155 6.91 0.76 8.96
N PHE A 156 6.92 0.20 10.17
CA PHE A 156 5.78 0.20 11.07
C PHE A 156 6.01 1.22 12.19
N LEU A 157 5.18 2.28 12.20
CA LEU A 157 5.16 3.30 13.24
C LEU A 157 3.96 3.04 14.15
N ASP A 158 4.19 2.41 15.30
CA ASP A 158 3.12 2.27 16.30
C ASP A 158 2.95 3.57 17.09
N GLU A 159 1.73 3.87 17.48
CA GLU A 159 1.32 5.10 18.16
C GLU A 159 1.74 6.38 17.39
N ILE A 160 1.47 6.42 16.09
CA ILE A 160 1.83 7.54 15.19
C ILE A 160 1.29 8.89 15.68
N GLY A 161 0.17 8.91 16.39
CA GLY A 161 -0.40 10.11 17.00
C GLY A 161 0.46 10.77 18.09
N GLU A 162 1.56 10.12 18.51
CA GLU A 162 2.53 10.65 19.47
C GLU A 162 3.67 11.45 18.81
N LEU A 163 3.76 11.44 17.48
CA LEU A 163 4.78 12.22 16.75
C LEU A 163 4.56 13.72 16.94
N GLY A 164 5.65 14.46 17.13
CA GLY A 164 5.65 15.91 17.14
C GLY A 164 5.39 16.51 15.76
N ALA A 165 5.16 17.81 15.71
CA ALA A 165 4.80 18.52 14.47
C ALA A 165 5.91 18.44 13.40
N ASP A 166 7.17 18.51 13.81
CA ASP A 166 8.31 18.46 12.91
C ASP A 166 8.51 17.06 12.33
N GLU A 167 8.38 16.01 13.16
CA GLU A 167 8.44 14.62 12.71
C GLU A 167 7.30 14.30 11.73
N GLN A 168 6.09 14.80 12.01
CA GLN A 168 4.95 14.64 11.11
C GLN A 168 5.20 15.29 9.75
N ALA A 169 5.74 16.51 9.71
CA ALA A 169 6.05 17.23 8.47
C ALA A 169 7.12 16.50 7.64
N MET A 170 8.18 16.05 8.29
CA MET A 170 9.25 15.31 7.63
C MET A 170 8.82 13.93 7.15
N LEU A 171 7.98 13.24 7.93
CA LEU A 171 7.42 11.94 7.54
C LEU A 171 6.53 12.08 6.31
N LEU A 172 5.66 13.10 6.25
CA LEU A 172 4.84 13.36 5.07
C LEU A 172 5.71 13.53 3.81
N LYS A 173 6.74 14.36 3.90
CA LYS A 173 7.68 14.56 2.79
C LYS A 173 8.36 13.25 2.37
N ALA A 174 8.82 12.46 3.34
CA ALA A 174 9.47 11.17 3.05
C ALA A 174 8.50 10.18 2.37
N ILE A 175 7.22 10.18 2.72
CA ILE A 175 6.21 9.32 2.08
C ILE A 175 5.92 9.77 0.64
N GLU A 176 5.83 11.08 0.40
CA GLU A 176 5.46 11.64 -0.90
C GLU A 176 6.62 11.64 -1.90
N GLU A 177 7.77 12.15 -1.47
CA GLU A 177 8.92 12.38 -2.34
C GLU A 177 9.92 11.20 -2.34
N LYS A 178 9.76 10.23 -1.42
CA LYS A 178 10.74 9.14 -1.20
C LYS A 178 12.14 9.63 -0.82
N THR A 179 12.22 10.86 -0.33
CA THR A 179 13.46 11.52 0.06
C THR A 179 13.26 12.37 1.32
N PHE A 180 14.31 12.53 2.10
CA PHE A 180 14.33 13.37 3.29
C PHE A 180 15.75 13.82 3.62
N TYR A 181 15.89 14.73 4.57
CA TYR A 181 17.19 15.19 5.07
C TYR A 181 17.44 14.63 6.47
N PRO A 182 18.57 13.95 6.71
CA PRO A 182 19.01 13.64 8.07
C PRO A 182 19.20 14.94 8.87
N PHE A 183 19.00 14.87 10.17
CA PHE A 183 19.10 16.05 11.02
C PHE A 183 20.52 16.64 10.96
N GLY A 184 20.62 17.96 10.71
CA GLY A 184 21.88 18.69 10.51
C GLY A 184 22.56 18.46 9.16
N SER A 185 21.92 17.79 8.20
CA SER A 185 22.46 17.54 6.86
C SER A 185 21.73 18.37 5.80
N ASP A 186 22.48 18.89 4.85
CA ASP A 186 22.01 19.50 3.61
C ASP A 186 21.93 18.49 2.45
N ARG A 187 22.36 17.24 2.68
CA ARG A 187 22.31 16.16 1.70
C ARG A 187 21.06 15.34 1.86
N GLN A 188 20.32 15.21 0.76
CA GLN A 188 19.10 14.42 0.69
C GLN A 188 19.43 12.92 0.66
N VAL A 189 18.61 12.14 1.35
CA VAL A 189 18.67 10.68 1.40
C VAL A 189 17.38 10.13 0.78
N SER A 190 17.52 9.13 -0.09
CA SER A 190 16.39 8.42 -0.69
C SER A 190 16.04 7.17 0.13
N SER A 191 14.74 6.92 0.30
CA SER A 191 14.23 5.68 0.87
C SER A 191 12.81 5.40 0.36
N ASP A 192 12.65 4.26 -0.29
CA ASP A 192 11.35 3.78 -0.77
C ASP A 192 10.85 2.65 0.12
N PHE A 193 10.02 2.97 1.09
CA PHE A 193 9.39 2.03 2.01
C PHE A 193 7.87 2.11 1.92
N GLN A 194 7.19 1.04 2.31
CA GLN A 194 5.76 1.11 2.61
C GLN A 194 5.57 1.43 4.08
N LEU A 195 4.71 2.41 4.37
CA LEU A 195 4.34 2.76 5.75
C LEU A 195 3.14 1.93 6.21
N ILE A 196 3.24 1.35 7.40
CA ILE A 196 2.08 0.97 8.22
C ILE A 196 2.12 1.84 9.48
N ALA A 197 1.01 2.50 9.79
CA ALA A 197 0.84 3.31 10.99
C ALA A 197 -0.12 2.62 11.95
N GLY A 198 0.24 2.51 13.23
CA GLY A 198 -0.61 2.04 14.32
C GLY A 198 -1.02 3.20 15.22
N THR A 199 -2.26 3.17 15.74
CA THR A 199 -2.72 4.14 16.73
C THR A 199 -3.85 3.58 17.59
N VAL A 200 -3.91 4.00 18.85
CA VAL A 200 -5.09 3.84 19.71
C VAL A 200 -5.97 5.08 19.73
N ARG A 201 -5.42 6.23 19.29
CA ARG A 201 -6.10 7.52 19.32
C ARG A 201 -6.95 7.72 18.08
N ASP A 202 -8.00 8.49 18.23
CA ASP A 202 -8.73 9.03 17.08
C ASP A 202 -7.89 10.17 16.45
N LEU A 203 -7.27 9.88 15.30
CA LEU A 203 -6.45 10.86 14.57
C LEU A 203 -7.29 12.05 14.06
N ARG A 204 -8.59 11.87 13.79
CA ARG A 204 -9.48 12.97 13.38
C ARG A 204 -9.64 13.97 14.54
N GLN A 205 -9.78 13.46 15.74
CA GLN A 205 -9.83 14.31 16.92
C GLN A 205 -8.51 15.07 17.10
N LEU A 206 -7.36 14.40 16.93
CA LEU A 206 -6.04 15.05 17.02
C LEU A 206 -5.86 16.11 15.93
N VAL A 207 -6.39 15.92 14.74
CA VAL A 207 -6.42 16.94 13.67
C VAL A 207 -7.26 18.14 14.10
N ALA A 208 -8.46 17.93 14.62
CA ALA A 208 -9.33 19.00 15.13
C ALA A 208 -8.69 19.79 16.28
N GLU A 209 -7.88 19.13 17.11
CA GLU A 209 -7.12 19.75 18.20
C GLU A 209 -5.79 20.42 17.75
N GLY A 210 -5.45 20.35 16.46
CA GLY A 210 -4.18 20.87 15.92
C GLY A 210 -2.93 20.09 16.35
N LYS A 211 -3.10 18.87 16.89
CA LYS A 211 -2.02 17.99 17.36
C LYS A 211 -1.51 17.03 16.28
N PHE A 212 -2.31 16.81 15.24
CA PHE A 212 -1.95 15.99 14.09
C PHE A 212 -2.23 16.75 12.81
N ARG A 213 -1.33 16.66 11.82
CA ARG A 213 -1.45 17.37 10.55
C ARG A 213 -2.54 16.74 9.69
N GLU A 214 -3.41 17.57 9.15
CA GLU A 214 -4.50 17.14 8.27
C GLU A 214 -3.98 16.49 6.97
N ASP A 215 -2.90 17.06 6.39
CA ASP A 215 -2.28 16.54 5.18
C ASP A 215 -1.65 15.15 5.39
N LEU A 216 -0.97 14.92 6.52
CA LEU A 216 -0.46 13.60 6.86
C LEU A 216 -1.60 12.61 7.10
N TYR A 217 -2.65 13.03 7.81
CA TYR A 217 -3.83 12.18 8.02
C TYR A 217 -4.46 11.75 6.70
N ALA A 218 -4.67 12.69 5.78
CA ALA A 218 -5.23 12.39 4.45
C ALA A 218 -4.35 11.43 3.62
N ARG A 219 -3.04 11.42 3.87
CA ARG A 219 -2.10 10.55 3.16
C ARG A 219 -2.09 9.11 3.66
N ILE A 220 -2.38 8.89 4.96
CA ILE A 220 -2.29 7.57 5.60
C ILE A 220 -3.64 6.89 5.84
N ASN A 221 -4.76 7.61 5.67
CA ASN A 221 -6.13 7.13 5.93
C ASN A 221 -6.85 6.64 4.68
#